data_aadd4adce0f51d4e98185e71fe11d174
#
_entry.id   aadd4adce0f51d4e98185e71fe11d174
#
_cell.length_a   1.000
_cell.length_b   1.000
_cell.length_c   1.000
_cell.angle_alpha   90.00
_cell.angle_beta   90.00
_cell.angle_gamma   90.00
#
_symmetry.space_group_name_H-M   'P 1'
#
loop_
_entity.id
_entity.type
_entity.pdbx_description
1 polymer ?
#
loop_
_entity_poly.entity_id
_entity_poly.type
_entity_poly.pdbx_seq_one_letter_code
_entity_poly.pdbx_strand_id
1 'polypeptide(L)'
;MKLLMVILSLLVATCTAQVPQQPVSTPAGVELPAYGEDEDIVVRTGYTASYNHKTLTPDWVAWELTAEEVSDAYDFDCPFSRDPNVEYPKASREDYAHSGWDKGHMAPRADMKWSAQALEESYFFTNVCPQDHEMNSQAWRKIEELTRRLAKHYGAVYVVCGPVQGTGRYGTIGKAGVQVPDAFFKALAVNTSDGYHTVGFLVENNRQDGSPKRYAVSVDSVETVVGRDLFPSLPEETEASFDWNIWKY
;
A
#
# COMPACT_ATOMS: atom_id res chain seq x y z
N MET A 1 73.87 14.20 -13.18
CA MET A 1 72.79 15.00 -12.56
C MET A 1 71.46 14.32 -12.80
N LYS A 2 70.96 13.55 -11.82
CA LYS A 2 69.66 12.81 -11.90
C LYS A 2 68.58 13.71 -11.25
N LEU A 3 67.58 14.07 -12.07
CA LEU A 3 66.44 14.87 -11.65
C LEU A 3 65.42 13.91 -10.98
N LEU A 4 65.15 14.10 -9.69
CA LEU A 4 64.18 13.35 -8.92
C LEU A 4 62.82 14.01 -9.06
N MET A 5 61.90 13.35 -9.71
CA MET A 5 60.49 13.78 -9.87
C MET A 5 59.70 13.30 -8.65
N VAL A 6 59.27 14.22 -7.80
CA VAL A 6 58.37 13.90 -6.66
C VAL A 6 56.95 14.04 -7.18
N ILE A 7 56.23 12.91 -7.25
CA ILE A 7 54.81 12.85 -7.55
C ILE A 7 54.05 13.06 -6.23
N LEU A 8 53.39 14.20 -6.11
CA LEU A 8 52.49 14.51 -4.97
C LEU A 8 51.11 14.01 -5.29
N SER A 9 50.71 12.85 -4.71
CA SER A 9 49.35 12.30 -4.81
C SER A 9 48.40 13.05 -3.89
N LEU A 10 47.49 13.86 -4.46
CA LEU A 10 46.37 14.46 -3.72
C LEU A 10 45.34 13.36 -3.40
N LEU A 11 45.20 12.96 -2.15
CA LEU A 11 44.06 12.22 -1.66
C LEU A 11 42.87 13.17 -1.54
N VAL A 12 41.91 13.06 -2.44
CA VAL A 12 40.58 13.70 -2.30
C VAL A 12 39.75 12.81 -1.38
N ALA A 13 39.61 13.17 -0.12
CA ALA A 13 38.67 12.58 0.79
C ALA A 13 37.25 13.03 0.41
N THR A 14 36.48 12.17 -0.26
CA THR A 14 35.05 12.38 -0.46
C THR A 14 34.32 12.13 0.86
N CYS A 15 33.97 13.19 1.56
CA CYS A 15 33.10 13.14 2.72
C CYS A 15 31.66 12.92 2.21
N THR A 16 31.20 11.67 2.16
CA THR A 16 29.77 11.37 1.97
C THR A 16 29.08 11.69 3.29
N ALA A 17 28.40 12.82 3.35
CA ALA A 17 27.51 13.15 4.46
C ALA A 17 26.38 12.10 4.46
N GLN A 18 26.39 11.19 5.43
CA GLN A 18 25.24 10.35 5.75
C GLN A 18 24.11 11.28 6.20
N VAL A 19 23.01 11.26 5.44
CA VAL A 19 21.76 11.88 5.89
C VAL A 19 21.36 11.15 7.16
N PRO A 20 21.09 11.83 8.29
CA PRO A 20 20.61 11.17 9.49
C PRO A 20 19.30 10.46 9.15
N GLN A 21 19.27 9.12 9.25
CA GLN A 21 18.01 8.38 9.24
C GLN A 21 17.25 8.77 10.49
N GLN A 22 16.04 9.29 10.31
CA GLN A 22 15.14 9.55 11.42
C GLN A 22 14.78 8.22 12.10
N PRO A 23 14.57 8.21 13.42
CA PRO A 23 14.18 6.99 14.11
C PRO A 23 12.82 6.52 13.56
N VAL A 24 12.82 5.33 12.96
CA VAL A 24 11.61 4.65 12.52
C VAL A 24 11.02 3.94 13.74
N SER A 25 9.74 4.22 14.06
CA SER A 25 9.04 3.48 15.11
C SER A 25 8.74 2.07 14.62
N THR A 26 9.03 1.04 15.43
CA THR A 26 8.60 -0.34 15.14
C THR A 26 7.11 -0.46 15.45
N PRO A 27 6.25 -0.78 14.49
CA PRO A 27 4.82 -0.88 14.71
C PRO A 27 4.44 -2.04 15.65
N ALA A 28 3.30 -1.91 16.33
CA ALA A 28 2.81 -2.93 17.25
C ALA A 28 2.06 -4.10 16.56
N GLY A 29 1.67 -3.97 15.29
CA GLY A 29 0.92 -4.96 14.52
C GLY A 29 1.75 -5.51 13.35
N VAL A 30 1.49 -6.75 12.92
CA VAL A 30 2.18 -7.37 11.77
C VAL A 30 1.85 -6.62 10.48
N GLU A 31 0.64 -6.09 10.36
CA GLU A 31 0.15 -5.36 9.19
C GLU A 31 0.76 -3.97 9.02
N LEU A 32 1.37 -3.39 10.06
CA LEU A 32 1.86 -2.02 10.00
C LEU A 32 3.24 -1.94 9.36
N PRO A 33 3.41 -1.22 8.24
CA PRO A 33 4.71 -0.99 7.63
C PRO A 33 5.54 -0.03 8.48
N ALA A 34 6.84 0.06 8.21
CA ALA A 34 7.69 1.10 8.78
C ALA A 34 7.20 2.48 8.33
N TYR A 35 7.07 3.44 9.27
CA TYR A 35 6.67 4.82 8.97
C TYR A 35 7.41 5.83 9.85
N GLY A 36 7.56 7.06 9.33
CA GLY A 36 8.24 8.16 9.99
C GLY A 36 7.33 9.00 10.88
N GLU A 37 7.92 9.80 11.76
CA GLU A 37 7.20 10.72 12.66
C GLU A 37 6.51 11.88 11.90
N ASP A 38 6.90 12.14 10.67
CA ASP A 38 6.37 13.19 9.80
C ASP A 38 5.21 12.72 8.91
N GLU A 39 4.82 11.45 9.00
CA GLU A 39 3.67 10.92 8.28
C GLU A 39 2.35 11.22 9.02
N ASP A 40 1.32 11.61 8.26
CA ASP A 40 -0.03 11.83 8.82
C ASP A 40 -0.76 10.49 8.92
N ILE A 41 -0.65 9.85 10.09
CA ILE A 41 -1.21 8.54 10.37
C ILE A 41 -2.66 8.66 10.82
N VAL A 42 -3.54 8.00 10.09
CA VAL A 42 -4.98 7.97 10.30
C VAL A 42 -5.40 6.57 10.72
N VAL A 43 -5.81 6.42 11.99
CA VAL A 43 -6.31 5.14 12.53
C VAL A 43 -7.83 5.12 12.40
N ARG A 44 -8.37 4.04 11.81
CA ARG A 44 -9.80 3.78 11.62
C ARG A 44 -10.20 2.47 12.28
N THR A 45 -11.49 2.22 12.35
CA THR A 45 -12.04 1.00 12.97
C THR A 45 -11.51 -0.27 12.30
N GLY A 46 -11.36 -0.28 10.98
CA GLY A 46 -10.96 -1.44 10.20
C GLY A 46 -9.60 -1.32 9.51
N TYR A 47 -8.92 -0.18 9.58
CA TYR A 47 -7.61 0.01 8.92
C TYR A 47 -6.82 1.17 9.53
N THR A 48 -5.54 1.19 9.24
CA THR A 48 -4.65 2.34 9.46
C THR A 48 -4.12 2.81 8.10
N ALA A 49 -3.99 4.12 7.91
CA ALA A 49 -3.47 4.71 6.67
C ALA A 49 -2.44 5.81 6.97
N SER A 50 -1.50 6.02 6.08
CA SER A 50 -0.67 7.24 6.02
C SER A 50 -1.22 8.11 4.89
N TYR A 51 -1.71 9.32 5.22
CA TYR A 51 -2.27 10.22 4.22
C TYR A 51 -1.26 11.25 3.75
N ASN A 52 -1.14 11.39 2.43
CA ASN A 52 -0.19 12.30 1.81
C ASN A 52 -0.90 13.55 1.27
N HIS A 53 -0.68 14.70 1.93
CA HIS A 53 -1.25 15.99 1.56
C HIS A 53 -0.70 16.59 0.26
N LYS A 54 0.40 16.05 -0.30
CA LYS A 54 0.95 16.50 -1.58
C LYS A 54 0.29 15.80 -2.76
N THR A 55 0.04 14.50 -2.61
CA THR A 55 -0.60 13.67 -3.64
C THR A 55 -2.11 13.60 -3.49
N LEU A 56 -2.63 13.91 -2.29
CA LEU A 56 -4.03 13.79 -1.86
C LEU A 56 -4.56 12.36 -1.98
N THR A 57 -3.68 11.40 -1.74
CA THR A 57 -3.94 9.95 -1.69
C THR A 57 -3.26 9.37 -0.47
N PRO A 58 -3.65 8.18 0.04
CA PRO A 58 -2.80 7.49 1.01
C PRO A 58 -1.45 7.13 0.39
N ASP A 59 -0.37 7.13 1.19
CA ASP A 59 0.89 6.49 0.79
C ASP A 59 0.79 4.97 0.98
N TRP A 60 0.10 4.56 2.03
CA TRP A 60 -0.24 3.17 2.31
C TRP A 60 -1.51 3.07 3.16
N VAL A 61 -2.15 1.90 3.10
CA VAL A 61 -3.27 1.48 3.96
C VAL A 61 -3.00 0.05 4.40
N ALA A 62 -3.17 -0.21 5.70
CA ALA A 62 -2.85 -1.49 6.32
C ALA A 62 -3.97 -1.98 7.25
N TRP A 63 -4.23 -3.30 7.24
CA TRP A 63 -5.21 -3.94 8.13
C TRP A 63 -4.90 -5.42 8.32
N GLU A 64 -5.31 -5.96 9.46
CA GLU A 64 -5.56 -7.38 9.62
C GLU A 64 -6.97 -7.70 9.15
N LEU A 65 -7.16 -8.80 8.43
CA LEU A 65 -8.46 -9.36 8.07
C LEU A 65 -8.56 -10.76 8.65
N THR A 66 -9.39 -10.93 9.67
CA THR A 66 -9.64 -12.24 10.29
C THR A 66 -10.73 -13.02 9.54
N ALA A 67 -10.78 -14.34 9.76
CA ALA A 67 -11.83 -15.19 9.17
C ALA A 67 -13.23 -14.76 9.62
N GLU A 68 -13.39 -14.31 10.87
CA GLU A 68 -14.63 -13.82 11.46
C GLU A 68 -15.09 -12.50 10.84
N GLU A 69 -14.16 -11.65 10.44
CA GLU A 69 -14.43 -10.36 9.79
C GLU A 69 -14.85 -10.52 8.33
N VAL A 70 -14.51 -11.66 7.69
CA VAL A 70 -15.01 -11.97 6.34
C VAL A 70 -16.48 -12.34 6.42
N SER A 71 -17.33 -11.36 6.65
CA SER A 71 -18.77 -11.48 6.86
C SER A 71 -19.55 -10.48 6.02
N ASP A 72 -20.86 -10.66 5.93
CA ASP A 72 -21.80 -9.71 5.31
C ASP A 72 -22.78 -9.17 6.37
N ALA A 73 -22.31 -8.93 7.61
CA ALA A 73 -23.13 -8.43 8.71
C ALA A 73 -23.77 -7.07 8.39
N TYR A 74 -23.04 -6.23 7.67
CA TYR A 74 -23.52 -4.93 7.20
C TYR A 74 -23.27 -4.80 5.69
N ASP A 75 -24.31 -4.44 4.93
CA ASP A 75 -24.23 -4.27 3.48
C ASP A 75 -25.10 -3.08 3.04
N PHE A 76 -24.53 -1.89 3.09
CA PHE A 76 -25.16 -0.66 2.65
C PHE A 76 -24.14 0.23 1.91
N ASP A 77 -24.61 1.05 0.99
CA ASP A 77 -23.77 1.99 0.27
C ASP A 77 -23.65 3.31 1.03
N CYS A 78 -22.42 3.81 1.13
CA CYS A 78 -22.12 5.13 1.64
C CYS A 78 -21.63 6.05 0.53
N PRO A 79 -21.92 7.36 0.60
CA PRO A 79 -21.28 8.31 -0.29
C PRO A 79 -19.80 8.44 0.09
N PHE A 80 -18.91 8.41 -0.89
CA PHE A 80 -17.52 8.80 -0.66
C PHE A 80 -17.45 10.21 -0.07
N SER A 81 -16.67 10.39 0.97
CA SER A 81 -16.58 11.63 1.72
C SER A 81 -15.16 11.96 2.17
N ARG A 82 -14.97 13.23 2.53
CA ARG A 82 -13.73 13.68 3.17
C ARG A 82 -13.64 13.06 4.56
N ASP A 83 -12.44 12.58 4.88
CA ASP A 83 -12.16 12.13 6.24
C ASP A 83 -12.23 13.31 7.22
N PRO A 84 -13.08 13.26 8.27
CA PRO A 84 -13.23 14.37 9.21
C PRO A 84 -11.97 14.62 10.05
N ASN A 85 -11.13 13.60 10.26
CA ASN A 85 -9.96 13.68 11.14
C ASN A 85 -8.66 14.09 10.41
N VAL A 86 -8.74 14.37 9.11
CA VAL A 86 -7.61 14.83 8.32
C VAL A 86 -7.79 16.30 7.98
N GLU A 87 -6.74 17.09 8.15
CA GLU A 87 -6.74 18.51 7.80
C GLU A 87 -6.63 18.73 6.29
N TYR A 88 -6.83 19.97 5.84
CA TYR A 88 -6.63 20.34 4.43
C TYR A 88 -5.14 20.52 4.12
N PRO A 89 -4.70 20.25 2.87
CA PRO A 89 -5.52 19.88 1.70
C PRO A 89 -5.89 18.38 1.70
N LYS A 90 -7.11 18.06 1.20
CA LYS A 90 -7.62 16.68 1.07
C LYS A 90 -8.57 16.52 -0.12
N ALA A 91 -8.57 15.33 -0.72
CA ALA A 91 -9.41 14.98 -1.86
C ALA A 91 -10.91 15.06 -1.55
N SER A 92 -11.73 15.18 -2.58
CA SER A 92 -13.18 15.27 -2.50
C SER A 92 -13.87 14.55 -3.66
N ARG A 93 -15.19 14.36 -3.55
CA ARG A 93 -16.01 13.79 -4.64
C ARG A 93 -15.92 14.60 -5.94
N GLU A 94 -15.84 15.91 -5.81
CA GLU A 94 -15.79 16.85 -6.93
C GLU A 94 -14.51 16.67 -7.75
N ASP A 95 -13.41 16.24 -7.12
CA ASP A 95 -12.14 16.00 -7.81
C ASP A 95 -12.20 14.76 -8.72
N TYR A 96 -13.00 13.76 -8.34
CA TYR A 96 -13.20 12.54 -9.13
C TYR A 96 -14.31 12.68 -10.17
N ALA A 97 -15.20 13.68 -10.05
CA ALA A 97 -16.31 13.84 -10.96
C ALA A 97 -15.83 14.09 -12.39
N HIS A 98 -16.30 13.26 -13.33
CA HIS A 98 -15.95 13.35 -14.77
C HIS A 98 -14.45 13.25 -15.06
N SER A 99 -13.65 12.70 -14.14
CA SER A 99 -12.21 12.54 -14.32
C SER A 99 -11.83 11.41 -15.27
N GLY A 100 -12.73 10.44 -15.49
CA GLY A 100 -12.43 9.19 -16.19
C GLY A 100 -11.79 8.11 -15.33
N TRP A 101 -11.54 8.38 -14.06
CA TRP A 101 -10.97 7.45 -13.09
C TRP A 101 -11.99 7.01 -12.04
N ASP A 102 -11.93 5.75 -11.64
CA ASP A 102 -12.72 5.23 -10.53
C ASP A 102 -12.21 5.75 -9.19
N LYS A 103 -13.12 5.81 -8.22
CA LYS A 103 -12.77 5.92 -6.79
C LYS A 103 -12.42 4.54 -6.26
N GLY A 104 -11.15 4.14 -6.44
CA GLY A 104 -10.68 2.82 -6.06
C GLY A 104 -10.29 2.75 -4.58
N HIS A 105 -10.87 1.78 -3.87
CA HIS A 105 -10.53 1.52 -2.47
C HIS A 105 -9.14 0.88 -2.34
N MET A 106 -8.43 1.21 -1.26
CA MET A 106 -7.24 0.47 -0.82
C MET A 106 -7.67 -0.68 0.11
N ALA A 107 -8.23 -0.39 1.29
CA ALA A 107 -8.95 -1.36 2.11
C ALA A 107 -10.39 -1.46 1.55
N PRO A 108 -10.78 -2.59 0.92
CA PRO A 108 -12.03 -2.68 0.20
C PRO A 108 -13.23 -2.73 1.13
N ARG A 109 -14.36 -2.15 0.70
CA ARG A 109 -15.61 -2.22 1.47
C ARG A 109 -16.01 -3.65 1.87
N ALA A 110 -15.67 -4.62 1.02
CA ALA A 110 -16.01 -6.02 1.27
C ALA A 110 -15.23 -6.65 2.44
N ASP A 111 -14.09 -6.08 2.83
CA ASP A 111 -13.32 -6.49 4.00
C ASP A 111 -13.80 -5.77 5.27
N MET A 112 -14.67 -4.74 5.15
CA MET A 112 -15.12 -3.88 6.24
C MET A 112 -16.59 -4.14 6.65
N LYS A 113 -17.26 -5.11 6.06
CA LYS A 113 -18.68 -5.42 6.29
C LYS A 113 -19.00 -6.02 7.67
N TRP A 114 -18.01 -6.34 8.47
CA TRP A 114 -18.17 -6.86 9.82
C TRP A 114 -18.62 -5.78 10.84
N SER A 115 -18.38 -4.49 10.53
CA SER A 115 -18.76 -3.35 11.35
C SER A 115 -19.40 -2.25 10.49
N ALA A 116 -20.52 -1.70 10.95
CA ALA A 116 -21.16 -0.57 10.28
C ALA A 116 -20.21 0.64 10.16
N GLN A 117 -19.45 0.92 11.22
CA GLN A 117 -18.49 2.02 11.26
C GLN A 117 -17.31 1.75 10.33
N ALA A 118 -16.70 0.54 10.35
CA ALA A 118 -15.61 0.18 9.45
C ALA A 118 -16.04 0.30 7.99
N LEU A 119 -17.27 -0.15 7.66
CA LEU A 119 -17.84 -0.04 6.33
C LEU A 119 -18.00 1.42 5.89
N GLU A 120 -18.54 2.30 6.75
CA GLU A 120 -18.67 3.73 6.46
C GLU A 120 -17.29 4.40 6.28
N GLU A 121 -16.35 4.12 7.17
CA GLU A 121 -15.01 4.68 7.13
C GLU A 121 -14.23 4.24 5.88
N SER A 122 -14.51 3.08 5.30
CA SER A 122 -13.88 2.62 4.06
C SER A 122 -14.11 3.57 2.86
N TYR A 123 -15.17 4.39 2.91
CA TYR A 123 -15.49 5.38 1.87
C TYR A 123 -14.82 6.75 2.06
N PHE A 124 -13.96 6.91 3.05
CA PHE A 124 -13.18 8.13 3.19
C PHE A 124 -12.08 8.23 2.13
N PHE A 125 -11.83 9.45 1.62
CA PHE A 125 -10.78 9.68 0.62
C PHE A 125 -9.36 9.41 1.13
N THR A 126 -9.16 9.22 2.43
CA THR A 126 -7.91 8.69 3.01
C THR A 126 -7.65 7.22 2.67
N ASN A 127 -8.65 6.52 2.15
CA ASN A 127 -8.61 5.12 1.71
C ASN A 127 -8.82 4.97 0.19
N VAL A 128 -8.74 6.05 -0.59
CA VAL A 128 -9.17 6.05 -2.00
C VAL A 128 -8.11 6.66 -2.91
N CYS A 129 -7.87 5.98 -4.04
CA CYS A 129 -7.00 6.47 -5.11
C CYS A 129 -7.74 6.48 -6.46
N PRO A 130 -7.32 7.36 -7.42
CA PRO A 130 -7.78 7.26 -8.80
C PRO A 130 -7.30 5.95 -9.45
N GLN A 131 -8.22 5.07 -9.84
CA GLN A 131 -7.93 3.77 -10.44
C GLN A 131 -8.54 3.64 -11.85
N ASP A 132 -7.80 2.99 -12.76
CA ASP A 132 -8.35 2.54 -14.04
C ASP A 132 -9.53 1.57 -13.80
N HIS A 133 -10.63 1.77 -14.52
CA HIS A 133 -11.86 1.02 -14.31
C HIS A 133 -11.69 -0.49 -14.50
N GLU A 134 -10.97 -0.92 -15.54
CA GLU A 134 -10.79 -2.34 -15.81
C GLU A 134 -9.81 -2.97 -14.80
N MET A 135 -8.74 -2.27 -14.44
CA MET A 135 -7.82 -2.73 -13.40
C MET A 135 -8.57 -2.89 -12.08
N ASN A 136 -9.30 -1.87 -11.63
CA ASN A 136 -10.08 -1.88 -10.39
C ASN A 136 -11.11 -3.02 -10.36
N SER A 137 -11.95 -3.13 -11.42
CA SER A 137 -13.03 -4.11 -11.50
C SER A 137 -12.57 -5.54 -11.83
N GLN A 138 -11.34 -5.76 -12.26
CA GLN A 138 -10.82 -7.08 -12.67
C GLN A 138 -9.64 -7.53 -11.83
N ALA A 139 -8.41 -7.06 -12.15
CA ALA A 139 -7.20 -7.57 -11.51
C ALA A 139 -7.16 -7.28 -10.01
N TRP A 140 -7.45 -6.02 -9.61
CA TRP A 140 -7.44 -5.61 -8.22
C TRP A 140 -8.49 -6.34 -7.39
N ARG A 141 -9.74 -6.40 -7.88
CA ARG A 141 -10.83 -7.14 -7.25
C ARG A 141 -10.51 -8.63 -7.06
N LYS A 142 -9.83 -9.29 -8.04
CA LYS A 142 -9.42 -10.70 -7.91
C LYS A 142 -8.39 -10.92 -6.80
N ILE A 143 -7.48 -9.95 -6.59
CA ILE A 143 -6.52 -9.99 -5.47
C ILE A 143 -7.27 -9.82 -4.14
N GLU A 144 -8.23 -8.91 -4.04
CA GLU A 144 -9.08 -8.73 -2.85
C GLU A 144 -9.91 -9.99 -2.54
N GLU A 145 -10.49 -10.64 -3.56
CA GLU A 145 -11.20 -11.91 -3.40
C GLU A 145 -10.26 -13.03 -2.91
N LEU A 146 -9.01 -13.06 -3.41
CA LEU A 146 -7.98 -13.97 -2.91
C LEU A 146 -7.69 -13.70 -1.44
N THR A 147 -7.48 -12.44 -1.04
CA THR A 147 -7.22 -12.04 0.35
C THR A 147 -8.31 -12.57 1.30
N ARG A 148 -9.58 -12.41 0.97
CA ARG A 148 -10.70 -12.94 1.78
C ARG A 148 -10.73 -14.47 1.85
N ARG A 149 -10.39 -15.17 0.76
CA ARG A 149 -10.28 -16.65 0.80
C ARG A 149 -9.15 -17.12 1.69
N LEU A 150 -8.01 -16.42 1.65
CA LEU A 150 -6.85 -16.71 2.51
C LEU A 150 -7.18 -16.45 3.99
N ALA A 151 -7.87 -15.35 4.33
CA ALA A 151 -8.33 -15.08 5.69
C ALA A 151 -9.21 -16.22 6.22
N LYS A 152 -10.17 -16.69 5.43
CA LYS A 152 -11.01 -17.86 5.79
C LYS A 152 -10.21 -19.16 5.94
N HIS A 153 -9.14 -19.33 5.17
CA HIS A 153 -8.34 -20.56 5.18
C HIS A 153 -7.32 -20.59 6.32
N TYR A 154 -6.61 -19.48 6.53
CA TYR A 154 -5.51 -19.38 7.52
C TYR A 154 -5.93 -18.77 8.86
N GLY A 155 -7.17 -18.28 8.98
CA GLY A 155 -7.68 -17.60 10.17
C GLY A 155 -7.49 -16.08 10.14
N ALA A 156 -6.40 -15.57 9.57
CA ALA A 156 -6.14 -14.15 9.35
C ALA A 156 -5.20 -13.92 8.17
N VAL A 157 -5.27 -12.73 7.57
CA VAL A 157 -4.30 -12.18 6.61
C VAL A 157 -3.94 -10.76 7.04
N TYR A 158 -2.66 -10.46 7.07
CA TYR A 158 -2.12 -9.11 7.28
C TYR A 158 -1.88 -8.46 5.92
N VAL A 159 -2.37 -7.26 5.74
CA VAL A 159 -2.39 -6.59 4.42
C VAL A 159 -1.80 -5.21 4.51
N VAL A 160 -0.88 -4.89 3.61
CA VAL A 160 -0.43 -3.52 3.32
C VAL A 160 -0.64 -3.26 1.83
N CYS A 161 -1.27 -2.16 1.48
CA CYS A 161 -1.40 -1.78 0.08
C CYS A 161 -1.34 -0.26 -0.11
N GLY A 162 -1.09 0.17 -1.32
CA GLY A 162 -1.04 1.59 -1.63
C GLY A 162 -0.72 1.88 -3.08
N PRO A 163 -0.68 3.17 -3.44
CA PRO A 163 -0.27 3.63 -4.75
C PRO A 163 1.25 3.57 -4.94
N VAL A 164 1.68 3.33 -6.16
CA VAL A 164 3.02 3.61 -6.66
C VAL A 164 2.92 4.86 -7.50
N GLN A 165 3.41 5.99 -6.98
CA GLN A 165 3.28 7.29 -7.66
C GLN A 165 4.10 7.35 -8.96
N GLY A 166 5.23 6.64 -9.02
CA GLY A 166 6.06 6.47 -10.20
C GLY A 166 6.54 7.79 -10.80
N THR A 167 6.39 7.94 -12.11
CA THR A 167 6.82 9.12 -12.86
C THR A 167 5.74 10.21 -12.96
N GLY A 168 4.52 9.92 -12.47
CA GLY A 168 3.36 10.80 -12.59
C GLY A 168 2.82 10.89 -14.02
N ARG A 169 2.94 9.82 -14.81
CA ARG A 169 2.57 9.77 -16.24
C ARG A 169 1.12 10.13 -16.54
N TYR A 170 0.23 9.94 -15.56
CA TYR A 170 -1.19 10.25 -15.71
C TYR A 170 -1.59 11.62 -15.15
N GLY A 171 -0.65 12.36 -14.55
CA GLY A 171 -0.89 13.69 -13.98
C GLY A 171 -1.83 13.67 -12.78
N THR A 172 -2.70 14.66 -12.70
CA THR A 172 -3.63 14.87 -11.57
C THR A 172 -5.06 15.04 -12.05
N ILE A 173 -6.03 14.78 -11.15
CA ILE A 173 -7.46 15.01 -11.39
C ILE A 173 -8.02 16.07 -10.44
N GLY A 174 -9.15 16.66 -10.85
CA GLY A 174 -9.91 17.63 -10.08
C GLY A 174 -9.19 18.96 -9.86
N LYS A 175 -9.86 19.86 -9.15
CA LYS A 175 -9.31 21.20 -8.85
C LYS A 175 -8.25 21.15 -7.73
N ALA A 176 -8.37 20.16 -6.85
CA ALA A 176 -7.42 19.98 -5.77
C ALA A 176 -6.09 19.40 -6.27
N GLY A 177 -6.06 18.75 -7.43
CA GLY A 177 -4.86 18.15 -8.00
C GLY A 177 -4.52 16.78 -7.40
N VAL A 178 -5.53 15.91 -7.24
CA VAL A 178 -5.31 14.54 -6.74
C VAL A 178 -4.43 13.78 -7.73
N GLN A 179 -3.29 13.29 -7.27
CA GLN A 179 -2.33 12.54 -8.09
C GLN A 179 -2.94 11.23 -8.58
N VAL A 180 -2.76 10.93 -9.87
CA VAL A 180 -3.10 9.62 -10.43
C VAL A 180 -1.86 8.74 -10.37
N PRO A 181 -1.88 7.62 -9.60
CA PRO A 181 -0.73 6.72 -9.47
C PRO A 181 -0.42 5.99 -10.78
N ASP A 182 0.87 5.66 -10.99
CA ASP A 182 1.29 4.85 -12.14
C ASP A 182 0.96 3.37 -11.98
N ALA A 183 0.93 2.87 -10.72
CA ALA A 183 0.62 1.49 -10.36
C ALA A 183 0.10 1.41 -8.92
N PHE A 184 -0.25 0.18 -8.50
CA PHE A 184 -0.61 -0.14 -7.12
C PHE A 184 0.17 -1.35 -6.64
N PHE A 185 0.49 -1.36 -5.36
CA PHE A 185 1.00 -2.53 -4.68
C PHE A 185 0.01 -3.08 -3.66
N LYS A 186 0.09 -4.38 -3.41
CA LYS A 186 -0.53 -5.04 -2.26
C LYS A 186 0.41 -6.12 -1.75
N ALA A 187 0.75 -6.10 -0.48
CA ALA A 187 1.53 -7.12 0.20
C ALA A 187 0.65 -7.86 1.20
N LEU A 188 0.77 -9.16 1.25
CA LEU A 188 0.03 -10.04 2.15
C LEU A 188 1.01 -10.86 2.98
N ALA A 189 0.69 -11.04 4.27
CA ALA A 189 1.33 -12.02 5.14
C ALA A 189 0.26 -12.94 5.75
N VAL A 190 0.57 -14.23 5.84
CA VAL A 190 -0.25 -15.24 6.53
C VAL A 190 0.62 -16.02 7.50
N ASN A 191 0.05 -16.46 8.63
CA ASN A 191 0.72 -17.33 9.57
C ASN A 191 0.22 -18.77 9.39
N THR A 192 1.15 -19.70 9.15
CA THR A 192 0.87 -21.12 8.94
C THR A 192 1.53 -21.96 10.03
N SER A 193 1.41 -23.28 10.00
CA SER A 193 2.02 -24.18 10.98
C SER A 193 3.57 -24.15 10.98
N ASP A 194 4.18 -23.70 9.90
CA ASP A 194 5.64 -23.59 9.71
C ASP A 194 6.15 -22.14 9.71
N GLY A 195 5.30 -21.17 10.07
CA GLY A 195 5.65 -19.77 10.24
C GLY A 195 4.94 -18.82 9.29
N TYR A 196 5.44 -17.59 9.23
CA TYR A 196 4.91 -16.58 8.32
C TYR A 196 5.37 -16.81 6.88
N HIS A 197 4.44 -16.55 5.95
CA HIS A 197 4.70 -16.48 4.52
C HIS A 197 4.17 -15.17 3.97
N THR A 198 4.90 -14.59 3.01
CA THR A 198 4.53 -13.30 2.40
C THR A 198 4.44 -13.41 0.89
N VAL A 199 3.66 -12.54 0.26
CA VAL A 199 3.60 -12.34 -1.18
C VAL A 199 3.26 -10.88 -1.48
N GLY A 200 3.94 -10.31 -2.46
CA GLY A 200 3.65 -9.01 -3.02
C GLY A 200 2.89 -9.11 -4.35
N PHE A 201 2.18 -8.03 -4.69
CA PHE A 201 1.55 -7.83 -5.99
C PHE A 201 1.88 -6.42 -6.48
N LEU A 202 2.23 -6.31 -7.77
CA LEU A 202 2.41 -5.04 -8.46
C LEU A 202 1.49 -5.01 -9.68
N VAL A 203 0.59 -4.04 -9.74
CA VAL A 203 -0.42 -3.92 -10.79
C VAL A 203 -0.36 -2.52 -11.39
N GLU A 204 -0.06 -2.38 -12.68
CA GLU A 204 -0.08 -1.09 -13.36
C GLU A 204 -1.49 -0.50 -13.38
N ASN A 205 -1.59 0.84 -13.27
CA ASN A 205 -2.85 1.57 -13.27
C ASN A 205 -3.38 1.81 -14.70
N ASN A 206 -3.57 0.71 -15.42
CA ASN A 206 -4.16 0.67 -16.76
C ASN A 206 -4.93 -0.63 -16.90
N ARG A 207 -5.51 -0.90 -18.06
CA ARG A 207 -6.29 -2.11 -18.33
C ARG A 207 -5.53 -3.39 -17.93
N GLN A 208 -5.98 -4.03 -16.86
CA GLN A 208 -5.44 -5.26 -16.27
C GLN A 208 -6.58 -6.23 -15.94
N ASP A 209 -6.53 -7.45 -16.49
CA ASP A 209 -7.59 -8.46 -16.33
C ASP A 209 -7.06 -9.83 -15.86
N GLY A 210 -5.76 -9.94 -15.61
CA GLY A 210 -5.08 -11.17 -15.24
C GLY A 210 -5.54 -11.80 -13.92
N SER A 211 -5.11 -13.03 -13.69
CA SER A 211 -5.24 -13.68 -12.38
C SER A 211 -4.20 -13.11 -11.40
N PRO A 212 -4.42 -13.20 -10.06
CA PRO A 212 -3.45 -12.71 -9.07
C PRO A 212 -2.03 -13.20 -9.29
N LYS A 213 -1.87 -14.47 -9.67
CA LYS A 213 -0.53 -15.06 -9.94
C LYS A 213 0.30 -14.28 -10.96
N ARG A 214 -0.35 -13.61 -11.92
CA ARG A 214 0.34 -12.82 -12.95
C ARG A 214 1.10 -11.63 -12.38
N TYR A 215 0.59 -11.08 -11.29
CA TYR A 215 1.10 -9.86 -10.64
C TYR A 215 1.93 -10.16 -9.39
N ALA A 216 2.05 -11.44 -9.02
CA ALA A 216 2.74 -11.86 -7.82
C ALA A 216 4.26 -11.70 -7.96
N VAL A 217 4.86 -11.12 -6.93
CA VAL A 217 6.30 -10.87 -6.75
C VAL A 217 6.67 -11.14 -5.29
N SER A 218 7.96 -11.14 -4.93
CA SER A 218 8.37 -11.12 -3.52
C SER A 218 8.02 -9.78 -2.87
N VAL A 219 7.87 -9.76 -1.55
CA VAL A 219 7.64 -8.50 -0.80
C VAL A 219 8.85 -7.59 -0.96
N ASP A 220 10.10 -8.08 -0.89
CA ASP A 220 11.32 -7.31 -1.17
C ASP A 220 11.27 -6.56 -2.52
N SER A 221 10.66 -7.20 -3.55
CA SER A 221 10.49 -6.55 -4.85
C SER A 221 9.52 -5.37 -4.76
N VAL A 222 8.46 -5.47 -3.95
CA VAL A 222 7.53 -4.36 -3.71
C VAL A 222 8.23 -3.27 -2.93
N GLU A 223 8.94 -3.61 -1.86
CA GLU A 223 9.67 -2.68 -0.98
C GLU A 223 10.72 -1.87 -1.75
N THR A 224 11.44 -2.54 -2.67
CA THR A 224 12.37 -1.85 -3.59
C THR A 224 11.65 -0.77 -4.42
N VAL A 225 10.42 -1.03 -4.85
CA VAL A 225 9.63 -0.09 -5.67
C VAL A 225 9.08 1.06 -4.83
N VAL A 226 8.60 0.77 -3.61
CA VAL A 226 7.93 1.78 -2.77
C VAL A 226 8.88 2.48 -1.79
N GLY A 227 10.09 1.94 -1.60
CA GLY A 227 11.10 2.49 -0.69
C GLY A 227 10.72 2.38 0.79
N ARG A 228 10.02 1.30 1.17
CA ARG A 228 9.46 1.09 2.50
C ARG A 228 9.51 -0.38 2.89
N ASP A 229 9.91 -0.68 4.12
CA ASP A 229 9.76 -1.98 4.76
C ASP A 229 8.28 -2.18 5.12
N LEU A 230 7.66 -3.24 4.56
CA LEU A 230 6.22 -3.48 4.66
C LEU A 230 5.81 -4.36 5.83
N PHE A 231 6.71 -5.23 6.31
CA PHE A 231 6.45 -6.10 7.45
C PHE A 231 7.61 -6.09 8.45
N PRO A 232 7.99 -4.93 9.02
CA PRO A 232 9.19 -4.77 9.87
C PRO A 232 9.18 -5.63 11.14
N SER A 233 8.05 -6.24 11.48
CA SER A 233 7.91 -7.18 12.60
C SER A 233 8.21 -8.63 12.23
N LEU A 234 8.35 -8.96 10.94
CA LEU A 234 8.66 -10.29 10.44
C LEU A 234 10.16 -10.44 10.17
N PRO A 235 10.69 -11.69 10.20
CA PRO A 235 12.06 -11.94 9.76
C PRO A 235 12.22 -11.63 8.26
N GLU A 236 13.28 -10.92 7.87
CA GLU A 236 13.53 -10.47 6.51
C GLU A 236 13.56 -11.62 5.47
N GLU A 237 14.04 -12.79 5.88
CA GLU A 237 14.05 -13.99 5.04
C GLU A 237 12.65 -14.45 4.59
N THR A 238 11.58 -14.04 5.27
CA THR A 238 10.19 -14.35 4.87
C THR A 238 9.73 -13.55 3.66
N GLU A 239 10.40 -12.44 3.34
CA GLU A 239 10.00 -11.47 2.33
C GLU A 239 10.76 -11.64 1.00
N ALA A 240 11.92 -12.28 1.05
CA ALA A 240 12.82 -12.48 -0.09
C ALA A 240 12.24 -13.34 -1.23
N SER A 241 11.29 -14.22 -0.93
CA SER A 241 10.69 -15.12 -1.92
C SER A 241 9.30 -15.59 -1.49
N PHE A 242 8.54 -16.14 -2.43
CA PHE A 242 7.23 -16.74 -2.13
C PHE A 242 7.02 -18.05 -2.86
N ASP A 243 6.31 -19.00 -2.23
CA ASP A 243 5.79 -20.20 -2.90
C ASP A 243 4.31 -20.01 -3.25
N TRP A 244 3.99 -19.95 -4.54
CA TRP A 244 2.60 -19.78 -4.98
C TRP A 244 1.65 -20.88 -4.45
N ASN A 245 2.14 -22.03 -4.02
CA ASN A 245 1.30 -23.07 -3.46
C ASN A 245 0.58 -22.65 -2.17
N ILE A 246 1.14 -21.71 -1.42
CA ILE A 246 0.53 -21.09 -0.23
C ILE A 246 -0.68 -20.22 -0.62
N TRP A 247 -0.68 -19.63 -1.82
CA TRP A 247 -1.57 -18.54 -2.23
C TRP A 247 -2.68 -18.92 -3.21
N LYS A 248 -2.86 -20.19 -3.53
CA LYS A 248 -3.78 -20.65 -4.60
C LYS A 248 -5.18 -21.07 -4.14
N TYR A 249 -5.68 -20.55 -3.04
CA TYR A 249 -7.00 -20.85 -2.48
C TYR A 249 -8.16 -20.07 -3.10
#